data_8456f2e31006a893631add55eb869325
#
_entry.id   8456f2e31006a893631add55eb869325
#
_cell.length_a   1.000
_cell.length_b   1.000
_cell.length_c   1.000
_cell.angle_alpha   90.00
_cell.angle_beta   90.00
_cell.angle_gamma   90.00
#
_symmetry.space_group_name_H-M   'P 1'
#
loop_
_entity.id
_entity.type
_entity.pdbx_description
1 polymer ?
#
loop_
_entity_poly.entity_id
_entity_poly.type
_entity_poly.pdbx_seq_one_letter_code
_entity_poly.pdbx_strand_id
1 'polypeptide(L)'
;AGDALQPEAYRLILTAPGLTDAQRADCALILANASGPDGMVAGQVLDTLHHPSAQDELTEVHHLKTGAMIAGACMLGVGAAGGSEAARKAAETYGYQLGLAFQIRDDMLDVIGNADEFGKPIGSDKDEGKVTYVDRLGLDDCGKLVHELTERAVSAVSDLDRDGFLTALAESLTERTK
;
A
#
# COMPACT_ATOMS: atom_id res chain seq x y z
N ALA A 1 -12.82 -15.15 -6.16
CA ALA A 1 -12.82 -13.85 -6.85
C ALA A 1 -11.37 -13.42 -7.13
N GLY A 2 -10.48 -13.38 -6.12
CA GLY A 2 -9.09 -12.93 -6.25
C GLY A 2 -8.30 -13.62 -7.37
N ASP A 3 -8.39 -14.96 -7.45
CA ASP A 3 -7.70 -15.77 -8.48
C ASP A 3 -8.11 -15.39 -9.91
N ALA A 4 -9.33 -14.87 -10.10
CA ALA A 4 -9.81 -14.41 -11.41
C ALA A 4 -9.40 -12.95 -11.70
N LEU A 5 -9.27 -12.12 -10.67
CA LEU A 5 -8.89 -10.71 -10.84
C LEU A 5 -7.43 -10.55 -11.27
N GLN A 6 -6.54 -11.39 -10.80
CA GLN A 6 -5.12 -11.30 -11.15
C GLN A 6 -4.85 -11.58 -12.63
N PRO A 7 -5.32 -12.71 -13.24
CA PRO A 7 -5.20 -12.90 -14.68
C PRO A 7 -5.89 -11.83 -15.50
N GLU A 8 -7.02 -11.29 -15.02
CA GLU A 8 -7.75 -10.22 -15.69
C GLU A 8 -6.94 -8.90 -15.70
N ALA A 9 -6.23 -8.58 -14.63
CA ALA A 9 -5.35 -7.42 -14.59
C ALA A 9 -4.23 -7.53 -15.64
N TYR A 10 -3.59 -8.69 -15.78
CA TYR A 10 -2.62 -8.94 -16.86
C TYR A 10 -3.26 -8.83 -18.24
N ARG A 11 -4.45 -9.39 -18.43
CA ARG A 11 -5.17 -9.29 -19.70
C ARG A 11 -5.43 -7.84 -20.07
N LEU A 12 -5.90 -7.02 -19.14
CA LEU A 12 -6.14 -5.60 -19.34
C LEU A 12 -4.86 -4.85 -19.75
N ILE A 13 -3.76 -5.08 -19.04
CA ILE A 13 -2.47 -4.45 -19.38
C ILE A 13 -2.01 -4.84 -20.79
N LEU A 14 -2.02 -6.14 -21.11
CA LEU A 14 -1.50 -6.67 -22.36
C LEU A 14 -2.37 -6.31 -23.58
N THR A 15 -3.66 -6.01 -23.36
CA THR A 15 -4.59 -5.61 -24.42
C THR A 15 -4.95 -4.13 -24.39
N ALA A 16 -4.35 -3.33 -23.51
CA ALA A 16 -4.66 -1.89 -23.37
C ALA A 16 -4.43 -1.15 -24.69
N PRO A 17 -5.45 -0.44 -25.23
CA PRO A 17 -5.28 0.37 -26.42
C PRO A 17 -4.35 1.56 -26.15
N GLY A 18 -3.58 1.97 -27.15
CA GLY A 18 -2.71 3.15 -27.06
C GLY A 18 -1.36 2.93 -26.38
N LEU A 19 -1.11 1.79 -25.75
CA LEU A 19 0.21 1.44 -25.24
C LEU A 19 1.06 0.75 -26.30
N THR A 20 2.35 1.04 -26.30
CA THR A 20 3.33 0.27 -27.06
C THR A 20 3.56 -1.10 -26.43
N ASP A 21 4.13 -2.05 -27.19
CA ASP A 21 4.46 -3.38 -26.64
C ASP A 21 5.48 -3.31 -25.50
N ALA A 22 6.42 -2.36 -25.56
CA ALA A 22 7.38 -2.09 -24.48
C ALA A 22 6.67 -1.61 -23.21
N GLN A 23 5.71 -0.69 -23.31
CA GLN A 23 4.93 -0.24 -22.15
C GLN A 23 4.06 -1.35 -21.57
N ARG A 24 3.44 -2.20 -22.40
CA ARG A 24 2.68 -3.35 -21.94
C ARG A 24 3.55 -4.34 -21.18
N ALA A 25 4.73 -4.66 -21.71
CA ALA A 25 5.68 -5.56 -21.07
C ALA A 25 6.19 -5.00 -19.73
N ASP A 26 6.53 -3.71 -19.70
CA ASP A 26 6.98 -3.01 -18.49
C ASP A 26 5.88 -2.99 -17.41
N CYS A 27 4.66 -2.62 -17.77
CA CYS A 27 3.52 -2.63 -16.84
C CYS A 27 3.21 -4.05 -16.32
N ALA A 28 3.28 -5.07 -17.19
CA ALA A 28 3.09 -6.45 -16.75
C ALA A 28 4.17 -6.90 -15.77
N LEU A 29 5.42 -6.49 -15.97
CA LEU A 29 6.54 -6.76 -15.05
C LEU A 29 6.36 -6.05 -13.71
N ILE A 30 5.94 -4.78 -13.71
CA ILE A 30 5.62 -4.04 -12.48
C ILE A 30 4.55 -4.79 -11.66
N LEU A 31 3.46 -5.22 -12.30
CA LEU A 31 2.41 -5.98 -11.63
C LEU A 31 2.92 -7.32 -11.10
N ALA A 32 3.74 -8.04 -11.88
CA ALA A 32 4.31 -9.31 -11.46
C ALA A 32 5.20 -9.18 -10.22
N ASN A 33 6.06 -8.16 -10.18
CA ASN A 33 6.92 -7.89 -9.03
C ASN A 33 6.09 -7.47 -7.80
N ALA A 34 5.11 -6.58 -7.97
CA ALA A 34 4.28 -6.10 -6.87
C ALA A 34 3.40 -7.20 -6.25
N SER A 35 2.84 -8.09 -7.07
CA SER A 35 1.95 -9.15 -6.61
C SER A 35 2.65 -10.47 -6.31
N GLY A 36 3.87 -10.65 -6.78
CA GLY A 36 4.60 -11.91 -6.80
C GLY A 36 5.39 -12.23 -5.51
N PRO A 37 6.35 -13.18 -5.62
CA PRO A 37 7.13 -13.68 -4.49
C PRO A 37 8.09 -12.65 -3.89
N ASP A 38 8.38 -11.55 -4.59
CA ASP A 38 9.20 -10.44 -4.10
C ASP A 38 8.34 -9.25 -3.61
N GLY A 39 7.01 -9.40 -3.62
CA GLY A 39 6.04 -8.39 -3.22
C GLY A 39 4.97 -8.96 -2.29
N MET A 40 3.70 -8.77 -2.66
CA MET A 40 2.54 -9.08 -1.82
C MET A 40 2.52 -10.52 -1.31
N VAL A 41 2.89 -11.51 -2.15
CA VAL A 41 2.92 -12.93 -1.74
C VAL A 41 3.97 -13.16 -0.66
N ALA A 42 5.18 -12.56 -0.77
CA ALA A 42 6.19 -12.64 0.29
C ALA A 42 5.68 -12.03 1.60
N GLY A 43 5.07 -10.85 1.54
CA GLY A 43 4.48 -10.21 2.72
C GLY A 43 3.40 -11.08 3.37
N GLN A 44 2.56 -11.74 2.58
CA GLN A 44 1.54 -12.66 3.11
C GLN A 44 2.17 -13.90 3.77
N VAL A 45 3.24 -14.42 3.21
CA VAL A 45 3.98 -15.57 3.81
C VAL A 45 4.60 -15.17 5.15
N LEU A 46 5.25 -14.01 5.21
CA LEU A 46 5.84 -13.48 6.46
C LEU A 46 4.76 -13.25 7.52
N ASP A 47 3.65 -12.62 7.17
CA ASP A 47 2.54 -12.37 8.07
C ASP A 47 1.95 -13.67 8.66
N THR A 48 1.83 -14.71 7.83
CA THR A 48 1.14 -15.95 8.21
C THR A 48 2.05 -16.95 8.94
N LEU A 49 3.32 -17.05 8.54
CA LEU A 49 4.20 -18.12 9.00
C LEU A 49 5.24 -17.67 10.03
N HIS A 50 5.62 -16.40 10.05
CA HIS A 50 6.70 -15.89 10.91
C HIS A 50 6.20 -15.11 12.12
N HIS A 51 4.93 -14.69 12.14
CA HIS A 51 4.33 -13.93 13.24
C HIS A 51 5.23 -12.76 13.68
N PRO A 52 5.40 -11.74 12.83
CA PRO A 52 6.30 -10.62 13.08
C PRO A 52 5.98 -9.97 14.42
N SER A 53 7.01 -9.61 15.16
CA SER A 53 6.85 -9.02 16.49
C SER A 53 7.73 -7.80 16.73
N ALA A 54 8.89 -7.71 16.07
CA ALA A 54 9.73 -6.52 16.10
C ALA A 54 9.20 -5.46 15.11
N GLN A 55 9.47 -4.18 15.39
CA GLN A 55 8.95 -3.09 14.57
C GLN A 55 9.46 -3.11 13.12
N ASP A 56 10.71 -3.50 12.92
CA ASP A 56 11.31 -3.67 11.59
C ASP A 56 10.66 -4.83 10.82
N GLU A 57 10.37 -5.95 11.48
CA GLU A 57 9.63 -7.07 10.90
C GLU A 57 8.21 -6.67 10.49
N LEU A 58 7.49 -5.92 11.34
CA LEU A 58 6.16 -5.38 11.03
C LEU A 58 6.23 -4.42 9.82
N THR A 59 7.25 -3.55 9.80
CA THR A 59 7.48 -2.65 8.67
C THR A 59 7.69 -3.42 7.38
N GLU A 60 8.50 -4.47 7.39
CA GLU A 60 8.76 -5.31 6.23
C GLU A 60 7.49 -6.01 5.73
N VAL A 61 6.71 -6.60 6.64
CA VAL A 61 5.43 -7.23 6.28
C VAL A 61 4.49 -6.23 5.63
N HIS A 62 4.30 -5.05 6.21
CA HIS A 62 3.40 -4.03 5.65
C HIS A 62 3.93 -3.47 4.34
N HIS A 63 5.24 -3.30 4.21
CA HIS A 63 5.89 -2.89 2.96
C HIS A 63 5.59 -3.86 1.82
N LEU A 64 5.77 -5.14 2.07
CA LEU A 64 5.56 -6.19 1.07
C LEU A 64 4.07 -6.49 0.85
N LYS A 65 3.32 -6.76 1.92
CA LYS A 65 1.93 -7.25 1.81
C LYS A 65 0.97 -6.20 1.26
N THR A 66 1.15 -4.94 1.64
CA THR A 66 0.26 -3.84 1.28
C THR A 66 0.97 -2.80 0.41
N GLY A 67 2.13 -2.33 0.84
CA GLY A 67 2.90 -1.28 0.17
C GLY A 67 3.26 -1.63 -1.26
N ALA A 68 3.71 -2.86 -1.52
CA ALA A 68 4.11 -3.29 -2.86
C ALA A 68 2.98 -3.16 -3.90
N MET A 69 1.75 -3.50 -3.54
CA MET A 69 0.61 -3.38 -4.46
C MET A 69 0.21 -1.93 -4.70
N ILE A 70 0.25 -1.08 -3.68
CA ILE A 70 -0.07 0.36 -3.82
C ILE A 70 1.02 1.04 -4.65
N ALA A 71 2.30 0.79 -4.35
CA ALA A 71 3.42 1.30 -5.14
C ALA A 71 3.38 0.79 -6.57
N GLY A 72 3.09 -0.50 -6.77
CA GLY A 72 2.90 -1.10 -8.08
C GLY A 72 1.82 -0.40 -8.90
N ALA A 73 0.67 -0.11 -8.30
CA ALA A 73 -0.43 0.61 -8.96
C ALA A 73 -0.02 2.03 -9.40
N CYS A 74 0.70 2.75 -8.54
CA CYS A 74 1.22 4.09 -8.87
C CYS A 74 2.27 4.03 -10.00
N MET A 75 3.21 3.09 -9.93
CA MET A 75 4.23 2.88 -10.97
C MET A 75 3.61 2.45 -12.31
N LEU A 76 2.53 1.65 -12.30
CA LEU A 76 1.78 1.28 -13.50
C LEU A 76 1.22 2.51 -14.22
N GLY A 77 0.67 3.46 -13.49
CA GLY A 77 0.19 4.72 -14.07
C GLY A 77 1.31 5.49 -14.79
N VAL A 78 2.48 5.60 -14.16
CA VAL A 78 3.66 6.25 -14.75
C VAL A 78 4.16 5.47 -15.98
N GLY A 79 4.25 4.13 -15.89
CA GLY A 79 4.67 3.27 -16.99
C GLY A 79 3.75 3.37 -18.19
N ALA A 80 2.44 3.33 -17.98
CA ALA A 80 1.44 3.48 -19.02
C ALA A 80 1.50 4.85 -19.70
N ALA A 81 1.78 5.90 -18.93
CA ALA A 81 1.95 7.27 -19.45
C ALA A 81 3.30 7.48 -20.16
N GLY A 82 4.23 6.53 -20.13
CA GLY A 82 5.60 6.71 -20.64
C GLY A 82 6.42 7.71 -19.84
N GLY A 83 6.15 7.79 -18.53
CA GLY A 83 6.82 8.72 -17.62
C GLY A 83 8.31 8.40 -17.42
N SER A 84 9.05 9.37 -16.90
CA SER A 84 10.47 9.25 -16.64
C SER A 84 10.78 8.31 -15.45
N GLU A 85 12.03 7.88 -15.34
CA GLU A 85 12.51 7.11 -14.18
C GLU A 85 12.35 7.89 -12.86
N ALA A 86 12.56 9.21 -12.89
CA ALA A 86 12.33 10.08 -11.74
C ALA A 86 10.85 10.06 -11.31
N ALA A 87 9.91 10.13 -12.27
CA ALA A 87 8.49 10.01 -11.99
C ALA A 87 8.13 8.62 -11.42
N ARG A 88 8.75 7.56 -11.94
CA ARG A 88 8.58 6.20 -11.44
C ARG A 88 9.03 6.07 -9.98
N LYS A 89 10.21 6.62 -9.67
CA LYS A 89 10.74 6.61 -8.30
C LYS A 89 9.88 7.43 -7.33
N ALA A 90 9.35 8.56 -7.79
CA ALA A 90 8.40 9.37 -7.02
C ALA A 90 7.11 8.58 -6.71
N ALA A 91 6.52 7.94 -7.72
CA ALA A 91 5.33 7.12 -7.59
C ALA A 91 5.55 5.89 -6.68
N GLU A 92 6.72 5.25 -6.79
CA GLU A 92 7.12 4.16 -5.92
C GLU A 92 7.19 4.62 -4.45
N THR A 93 7.89 5.72 -4.21
CA THR A 93 8.03 6.29 -2.86
C THR A 93 6.67 6.65 -2.28
N TYR A 94 5.83 7.33 -3.06
CA TYR A 94 4.45 7.66 -2.66
C TYR A 94 3.69 6.40 -2.23
N GLY A 95 3.68 5.38 -3.06
CA GLY A 95 2.91 4.17 -2.82
C GLY A 95 3.37 3.41 -1.57
N TYR A 96 4.68 3.30 -1.33
CA TYR A 96 5.20 2.64 -0.15
C TYR A 96 4.94 3.41 1.15
N GLN A 97 5.15 4.74 1.15
CA GLN A 97 4.87 5.57 2.32
C GLN A 97 3.38 5.54 2.67
N LEU A 98 2.52 5.68 1.66
CA LEU A 98 1.07 5.63 1.83
C LEU A 98 0.60 4.24 2.31
N GLY A 99 1.18 3.17 1.76
CA GLY A 99 0.84 1.79 2.15
C GLY A 99 1.15 1.50 3.62
N LEU A 100 2.30 1.97 4.10
CA LEU A 100 2.65 1.85 5.51
C LEU A 100 1.75 2.71 6.41
N ALA A 101 1.50 3.96 6.04
CA ALA A 101 0.60 4.85 6.76
C ALA A 101 -0.83 4.27 6.86
N PHE A 102 -1.32 3.72 5.74
CA PHE A 102 -2.62 3.07 5.66
C PHE A 102 -2.73 1.89 6.63
N GLN A 103 -1.69 1.05 6.72
CA GLN A 103 -1.71 -0.12 7.57
C GLN A 103 -1.62 0.25 9.06
N ILE A 104 -0.76 1.22 9.41
CA ILE A 104 -0.70 1.73 10.80
C ILE A 104 -2.04 2.35 11.19
N ARG A 105 -2.71 3.04 10.26
CA ARG A 105 -4.05 3.59 10.50
C ARG A 105 -5.09 2.49 10.71
N ASP A 106 -4.99 1.36 9.98
CA ASP A 106 -5.84 0.18 10.21
C ASP A 106 -5.65 -0.37 11.62
N ASP A 107 -4.41 -0.56 12.06
CA ASP A 107 -4.09 -1.02 13.42
C ASP A 107 -4.68 -0.08 14.49
N MET A 108 -4.61 1.25 14.25
CA MET A 108 -5.22 2.23 15.15
C MET A 108 -6.75 2.10 15.19
N LEU A 109 -7.37 1.93 14.03
CA LEU A 109 -8.82 1.82 13.91
C LEU A 109 -9.35 0.51 14.54
N ASP A 110 -8.57 -0.57 14.53
CA ASP A 110 -8.94 -1.81 15.23
C ASP A 110 -9.01 -1.61 16.76
N VAL A 111 -8.30 -0.62 17.30
CA VAL A 111 -8.32 -0.28 18.74
C VAL A 111 -9.38 0.76 19.09
N ILE A 112 -9.53 1.81 18.28
CA ILE A 112 -10.39 2.98 18.61
C ILE A 112 -11.73 2.97 17.85
N GLY A 113 -11.90 2.09 16.88
CA GLY A 113 -13.10 2.04 16.03
C GLY A 113 -14.36 1.67 16.80
N ASN A 114 -15.51 1.87 16.17
CA ASN A 114 -16.80 1.46 16.69
C ASN A 114 -17.26 0.21 15.91
N ALA A 115 -17.55 -0.91 16.61
CA ALA A 115 -17.91 -2.19 15.99
C ALA A 115 -19.11 -2.07 15.04
N ASP A 116 -20.07 -1.17 15.34
CA ASP A 116 -21.25 -0.95 14.50
C ASP A 116 -20.95 -0.24 13.18
N GLU A 117 -19.79 0.47 13.10
CA GLU A 117 -19.37 1.21 11.90
C GLU A 117 -18.40 0.43 11.03
N PHE A 118 -17.64 -0.51 11.61
CA PHE A 118 -16.55 -1.24 10.94
C PHE A 118 -17.01 -2.51 10.21
N GLY A 119 -18.14 -3.10 10.61
CA GLY A 119 -18.57 -4.40 10.10
C GLY A 119 -17.64 -5.57 10.49
N LYS A 120 -16.64 -5.33 11.34
CA LYS A 120 -15.76 -6.32 11.98
C LYS A 120 -15.79 -6.15 13.49
N PRO A 121 -15.58 -7.21 14.28
CA PRO A 121 -15.32 -7.09 15.72
C PRO A 121 -14.09 -6.23 15.96
N ILE A 122 -14.14 -5.31 16.92
CA ILE A 122 -12.97 -4.55 17.39
C ILE A 122 -12.05 -5.51 18.13
N GLY A 123 -10.71 -5.33 17.96
CA GLY A 123 -9.71 -6.18 18.60
C GLY A 123 -9.48 -7.51 17.88
N SER A 124 -9.87 -7.60 16.60
CA SER A 124 -9.69 -8.81 15.80
C SER A 124 -8.22 -9.24 15.70
N ASP A 125 -7.29 -8.30 15.61
CA ASP A 125 -5.85 -8.59 15.57
C ASP A 125 -5.35 -9.17 16.90
N LYS A 126 -5.89 -8.71 18.02
CA LYS A 126 -5.58 -9.22 19.35
C LYS A 126 -6.12 -10.63 19.57
N ASP A 127 -7.32 -10.92 19.06
CA ASP A 127 -7.92 -12.25 19.11
C ASP A 127 -7.16 -13.26 18.24
N GLU A 128 -6.52 -12.80 17.15
CA GLU A 128 -5.64 -13.58 16.30
C GLU A 128 -4.20 -13.70 16.83
N GLY A 129 -3.89 -13.03 17.96
CA GLY A 129 -2.56 -13.04 18.59
C GLY A 129 -1.50 -12.28 17.79
N LYS A 130 -1.91 -11.38 16.89
CA LYS A 130 -1.01 -10.52 16.12
C LYS A 130 -0.48 -9.38 16.97
N VAL A 131 0.79 -9.04 16.76
CA VAL A 131 1.41 -7.83 17.28
C VAL A 131 1.24 -6.72 16.27
N THR A 132 0.77 -5.55 16.70
CA THR A 132 0.49 -4.40 15.86
C THR A 132 1.45 -3.24 16.13
N TYR A 133 1.42 -2.21 15.27
CA TYR A 133 2.14 -0.96 15.55
C TYR A 133 1.63 -0.27 16.83
N VAL A 134 0.34 -0.37 17.14
CA VAL A 134 -0.22 0.22 18.35
C VAL A 134 0.31 -0.47 19.61
N ASP A 135 0.54 -1.78 19.57
CA ASP A 135 1.15 -2.50 20.68
C ASP A 135 2.61 -2.07 20.96
N ARG A 136 3.31 -1.58 19.92
CA ARG A 136 4.71 -1.17 20.00
C ARG A 136 4.91 0.29 20.35
N LEU A 137 4.12 1.16 19.75
CA LEU A 137 4.31 2.63 19.83
C LEU A 137 3.24 3.32 20.67
N GLY A 138 2.05 2.70 20.80
CA GLY A 138 0.87 3.36 21.32
C GLY A 138 0.18 4.26 20.29
N LEU A 139 -1.06 4.63 20.55
CA LEU A 139 -1.91 5.38 19.62
C LEU A 139 -1.34 6.76 19.23
N ASP A 140 -0.80 7.50 20.19
CA ASP A 140 -0.31 8.87 19.94
C ASP A 140 0.88 8.88 18.99
N ASP A 141 1.84 7.98 19.17
CA ASP A 141 3.02 7.90 18.32
C ASP A 141 2.71 7.26 16.98
N CYS A 142 1.75 6.33 16.91
CA CYS A 142 1.19 5.85 15.63
C CYS A 142 0.57 7.01 14.85
N GLY A 143 -0.22 7.87 15.50
CA GLY A 143 -0.82 9.04 14.84
C GLY A 143 0.22 10.00 14.25
N LYS A 144 1.30 10.29 15.00
CA LYS A 144 2.43 11.09 14.50
C LYS A 144 3.11 10.43 13.31
N LEU A 145 3.38 9.13 13.40
CA LEU A 145 4.03 8.38 12.33
C LEU A 145 3.18 8.33 11.05
N VAL A 146 1.86 8.13 11.17
CA VAL A 146 0.92 8.21 10.04
C VAL A 146 1.01 9.56 9.36
N HIS A 147 1.00 10.65 10.13
CA HIS A 147 1.13 12.02 9.59
C HIS A 147 2.46 12.20 8.85
N GLU A 148 3.60 11.84 9.45
CA GLU A 148 4.92 11.95 8.82
C GLU A 148 5.02 11.14 7.52
N LEU A 149 4.48 9.91 7.50
CA LEU A 149 4.48 9.06 6.31
C LEU A 149 3.62 9.66 5.20
N THR A 150 2.47 10.24 5.55
CA THR A 150 1.58 10.92 4.61
C THR A 150 2.25 12.15 4.01
N GLU A 151 2.91 12.99 4.83
CA GLU A 151 3.68 14.14 4.33
C GLU A 151 4.81 13.73 3.38
N ARG A 152 5.54 12.63 3.70
CA ARG A 152 6.59 12.09 2.83
C ARG A 152 6.02 11.57 1.51
N ALA A 153 4.87 10.90 1.54
CA ALA A 153 4.17 10.45 0.34
C ALA A 153 3.79 11.63 -0.56
N VAL A 154 3.09 12.60 -0.03
CA VAL A 154 2.66 13.81 -0.76
C VAL A 154 3.85 14.58 -1.32
N SER A 155 4.90 14.77 -0.52
CA SER A 155 6.12 15.46 -0.96
C SER A 155 6.80 14.75 -2.14
N ALA A 156 6.80 13.40 -2.14
CA ALA A 156 7.43 12.63 -3.20
C ALA A 156 6.80 12.87 -4.59
N VAL A 157 5.50 13.14 -4.64
CA VAL A 157 4.76 13.32 -5.89
C VAL A 157 4.39 14.77 -6.20
N SER A 158 4.93 15.73 -5.48
CA SER A 158 4.59 17.16 -5.63
C SER A 158 4.69 17.68 -7.07
N ASP A 159 5.67 17.21 -7.84
CA ASP A 159 5.86 17.56 -9.25
C ASP A 159 4.89 16.83 -10.21
N LEU A 160 4.27 15.74 -9.75
CA LEU A 160 3.35 14.90 -10.54
C LEU A 160 1.88 15.25 -10.26
N ASP A 161 1.57 15.69 -9.06
CA ASP A 161 0.21 15.92 -8.54
C ASP A 161 -0.32 17.31 -8.88
N ARG A 162 -0.56 17.55 -10.18
CA ARG A 162 -0.94 18.88 -10.70
C ARG A 162 -2.33 19.35 -10.27
N ASP A 163 -3.23 18.42 -10.03
CA ASP A 163 -4.63 18.68 -9.66
C ASP A 163 -4.94 18.40 -8.20
N GLY A 164 -3.94 17.99 -7.41
CA GLY A 164 -4.07 17.68 -6.00
C GLY A 164 -4.77 16.35 -5.69
N PHE A 165 -4.97 15.51 -6.72
CA PHE A 165 -5.67 14.23 -6.54
C PHE A 165 -4.91 13.26 -5.64
N LEU A 166 -3.59 13.10 -5.84
CA LEU A 166 -2.78 12.18 -5.05
C LEU A 166 -2.67 12.65 -3.60
N THR A 167 -2.57 13.96 -3.38
CA THR A 167 -2.59 14.57 -2.05
C THR A 167 -3.92 14.28 -1.35
N ALA A 168 -5.04 14.60 -1.99
CA ALA A 168 -6.37 14.36 -1.41
C ALA A 168 -6.64 12.86 -1.15
N LEU A 169 -6.14 11.98 -2.02
CA LEU A 169 -6.24 10.53 -1.83
C LEU A 169 -5.45 10.08 -0.60
N ALA A 170 -4.20 10.56 -0.43
CA ALA A 170 -3.37 10.22 0.72
C ALA A 170 -4.04 10.65 2.03
N GLU A 171 -4.49 11.90 2.11
CA GLU A 171 -5.20 12.43 3.28
C GLU A 171 -6.48 11.63 3.57
N SER A 172 -7.30 11.37 2.55
CA SER A 172 -8.54 10.58 2.71
C SER A 172 -8.30 9.18 3.26
N LEU A 173 -7.22 8.51 2.84
CA LEU A 173 -6.91 7.14 3.28
C LEU A 173 -6.33 7.10 4.70
N THR A 174 -5.58 8.13 5.10
CA THR A 174 -4.91 8.17 6.39
C THR A 174 -5.71 8.87 7.49
N GLU A 175 -6.64 9.76 7.12
CA GLU A 175 -7.55 10.43 8.06
C GLU A 175 -8.90 9.73 8.24
N ARG A 176 -9.14 8.64 7.51
CA ARG A 176 -10.40 7.88 7.59
C ARG A 176 -10.72 7.49 9.04
N THR A 177 -12.01 7.48 9.35
CA THR A 177 -12.58 7.05 10.64
C THR A 177 -13.27 5.68 10.55
N LYS A 178 -13.32 5.13 9.33
CA LYS A 178 -13.99 3.87 8.97
C LYS A 178 -13.08 3.02 8.08
#